data_f19e610b8a835c629ecb1bf8ad820686
#
_entry.id   f19e610b8a835c629ecb1bf8ad820686
#
_cell.length_a   1.000
_cell.length_b   1.000
_cell.length_c   1.000
_cell.angle_alpha   90.00
_cell.angle_beta   90.00
_cell.angle_gamma   90.00
#
_symmetry.space_group_name_H-M   'P 1'
#
loop_
_entity.id
_entity.type
_entity.pdbx_description
1 polymer ?
#
loop_
_entity_poly.entity_id
_entity_poly.type
_entity_poly.pdbx_seq_one_letter_code
_entity_poly.pdbx_strand_id
1 'polypeptide(L)'
;MNKQQILARLDELNFDKTQYWVITGGAMALYGLRAETGDIDLGCTTAMAEALIAQGYPVTTTSRGYRKIAIGDDVEIIEGWLLDRVVDVDGVPVISLRGLRAMKESLGREKDLRDIALIDAYLADHPEAL
;
A
#
# COMPACT_ATOMS: atom_id res chain seq x y z
N MET A 1 -12.41 5.63 -0.69
CA MET A 1 -12.57 4.41 -1.53
C MET A 1 -12.71 3.20 -0.64
N ASN A 2 -13.72 2.39 -0.92
CA ASN A 2 -13.89 1.10 -0.25
C ASN A 2 -13.09 0.01 -0.99
N LYS A 3 -13.08 -1.21 -0.45
CA LYS A 3 -12.35 -2.34 -1.02
C LYS A 3 -12.69 -2.57 -2.50
N GLN A 4 -13.97 -2.56 -2.86
CA GLN A 4 -14.42 -2.81 -4.23
C GLN A 4 -13.91 -1.75 -5.19
N GLN A 5 -13.93 -0.49 -4.77
CA GLN A 5 -13.41 0.62 -5.57
C GLN A 5 -11.91 0.53 -5.76
N ILE A 6 -11.17 0.12 -4.72
CA ILE A 6 -9.72 -0.09 -4.81
C ILE A 6 -9.41 -1.20 -5.83
N LEU A 7 -10.09 -2.34 -5.71
CA LEU A 7 -9.89 -3.46 -6.63
C LEU A 7 -10.21 -3.07 -8.08
N ALA A 8 -11.30 -2.33 -8.30
CA ALA A 8 -11.67 -1.85 -9.62
C ALA A 8 -10.63 -0.88 -10.20
N ARG A 9 -10.10 0.02 -9.38
CA ARG A 9 -9.07 0.98 -9.82
C ARG A 9 -7.76 0.29 -10.18
N LEU A 10 -7.33 -0.69 -9.40
CA LEU A 10 -6.12 -1.46 -9.69
C LEU A 10 -6.28 -2.30 -10.96
N ASP A 11 -7.45 -2.85 -11.19
CA ASP A 11 -7.76 -3.58 -12.43
C ASP A 11 -7.69 -2.66 -13.64
N GLU A 12 -8.25 -1.45 -13.53
CA GLU A 12 -8.20 -0.43 -14.56
C GLU A 12 -6.77 -0.01 -14.90
N LEU A 13 -5.91 0.17 -13.89
CA LEU A 13 -4.50 0.51 -14.08
C LEU A 13 -3.71 -0.62 -14.72
N ASN A 14 -4.10 -1.85 -14.45
CA ASN A 14 -3.53 -3.07 -15.05
C ASN A 14 -2.00 -3.14 -14.96
N PHE A 15 -1.43 -2.76 -13.82
CA PHE A 15 0.01 -2.86 -13.59
C PHE A 15 0.44 -4.31 -13.41
N ASP A 16 1.70 -4.60 -13.73
CA ASP A 16 2.32 -5.90 -13.50
C ASP A 16 2.34 -6.19 -11.99
N LYS A 17 1.62 -7.23 -11.58
CA LYS A 17 1.47 -7.61 -10.16
C LYS A 17 2.77 -8.08 -9.51
N THR A 18 3.82 -8.33 -10.27
CA THR A 18 5.14 -8.68 -9.74
C THR A 18 5.97 -7.43 -9.40
N GLN A 19 5.49 -6.23 -9.78
CA GLN A 19 6.23 -4.99 -9.69
C GLN A 19 5.71 -4.02 -8.64
N TYR A 20 4.54 -4.27 -8.05
CA TYR A 20 3.96 -3.37 -7.06
C TYR A 20 3.30 -4.13 -5.90
N TRP A 21 2.97 -3.42 -4.85
CA TRP A 21 2.23 -3.92 -3.69
C TRP A 21 1.44 -2.78 -3.07
N VAL A 22 0.24 -3.10 -2.56
CA VAL A 22 -0.61 -2.11 -1.88
C VAL A 22 -0.10 -1.92 -0.45
N ILE A 23 -0.02 -0.67 0.00
CA ILE A 23 0.47 -0.29 1.33
C ILE A 23 -0.52 0.62 2.05
N THR A 24 -0.25 0.93 3.30
CA THR A 24 -0.94 1.92 4.13
C THR A 24 -2.47 1.76 4.18
N GLY A 25 -3.25 2.84 4.02
CA GLY A 25 -4.71 2.81 4.15
C GLY A 25 -5.41 1.88 3.18
N GLY A 26 -4.93 1.77 1.95
CA GLY A 26 -5.46 0.82 0.95
C GLY A 26 -5.30 -0.63 1.41
N ALA A 27 -4.14 -0.96 1.99
CA ALA A 27 -3.91 -2.29 2.55
C ALA A 27 -4.85 -2.55 3.73
N MET A 28 -5.06 -1.58 4.60
CA MET A 28 -6.04 -1.69 5.70
C MET A 28 -7.43 -2.02 5.18
N ALA A 29 -7.87 -1.35 4.12
CA ALA A 29 -9.18 -1.59 3.51
C ALA A 29 -9.26 -2.97 2.87
N LEU A 30 -8.20 -3.40 2.16
CA LEU A 30 -8.18 -4.72 1.51
C LEU A 30 -8.20 -5.87 2.51
N TYR A 31 -7.55 -5.72 3.66
CA TYR A 31 -7.63 -6.70 4.74
C TYR A 31 -8.97 -6.66 5.49
N GLY A 32 -9.82 -5.68 5.23
CA GLY A 32 -11.10 -5.52 5.94
C GLY A 32 -10.97 -4.89 7.32
N LEU A 33 -9.83 -4.26 7.62
CA LEU A 33 -9.58 -3.60 8.90
C LEU A 33 -10.12 -2.17 8.96
N ARG A 34 -10.41 -1.58 7.80
CA ARG A 34 -11.08 -0.29 7.64
C ARG A 34 -12.13 -0.40 6.55
N ALA A 35 -13.21 0.36 6.68
CA ALA A 35 -14.27 0.38 5.69
C ALA A 35 -13.81 1.01 4.37
N GLU A 36 -12.97 2.04 4.46
CA GLU A 36 -12.50 2.78 3.29
C GLU A 36 -11.20 3.54 3.58
N THR A 37 -10.57 4.03 2.51
CA THR A 37 -9.40 4.88 2.57
C THR A 37 -9.59 6.09 1.65
N GLY A 38 -8.76 7.12 1.79
CA GLY A 38 -8.73 8.26 0.88
C GLY A 38 -8.11 7.87 -0.45
N ASP A 39 -6.79 7.95 -0.53
CA ASP A 39 -6.04 7.60 -1.73
C ASP A 39 -5.51 6.18 -1.66
N ILE A 40 -5.16 5.62 -2.83
CA ILE A 40 -4.46 4.35 -2.93
C ILE A 40 -2.96 4.63 -2.90
N ASP A 41 -2.25 4.05 -1.93
CA ASP A 41 -0.79 4.08 -1.88
C ASP A 41 -0.23 2.73 -2.29
N LEU A 42 0.72 2.75 -3.20
CA LEU A 42 1.43 1.55 -3.65
C LEU A 42 2.92 1.70 -3.38
N GLY A 43 3.58 0.58 -3.12
CA GLY A 43 5.02 0.47 -3.28
C GLY A 43 5.32 -0.11 -4.65
N CYS A 44 6.51 0.12 -5.19
CA CYS A 44 6.89 -0.48 -6.46
C CYS A 44 8.39 -0.74 -6.55
N THR A 45 8.76 -1.58 -7.53
CA THR A 45 10.15 -1.82 -7.88
C THR A 45 10.75 -0.61 -8.59
N THR A 46 12.08 -0.54 -8.62
CA THR A 46 12.79 0.49 -9.38
C THR A 46 12.44 0.41 -10.87
N ALA A 47 12.32 -0.78 -11.44
CA ALA A 47 11.97 -0.95 -12.85
C ALA A 47 10.61 -0.31 -13.17
N MET A 48 9.60 -0.51 -12.34
CA MET A 48 8.29 0.09 -12.52
C MET A 48 8.36 1.62 -12.36
N ALA A 49 9.09 2.11 -11.35
CA ALA A 49 9.25 3.55 -11.14
C ALA A 49 9.89 4.22 -12.37
N GLU A 50 10.96 3.65 -12.90
CA GLU A 50 11.63 4.18 -14.10
C GLU A 50 10.69 4.21 -15.31
N ALA A 51 9.90 3.16 -15.51
CA ALA A 51 8.94 3.09 -16.61
C ALA A 51 7.86 4.19 -16.49
N LEU A 52 7.33 4.42 -15.29
CA LEU A 52 6.31 5.44 -15.07
C LEU A 52 6.88 6.85 -15.26
N ILE A 53 8.08 7.11 -14.77
CA ILE A 53 8.77 8.39 -14.96
C ILE A 53 9.01 8.65 -16.45
N ALA A 54 9.44 7.62 -17.18
CA ALA A 54 9.65 7.72 -18.63
C ALA A 54 8.36 8.02 -19.39
N GLN A 55 7.21 7.61 -18.87
CA GLN A 55 5.89 7.92 -19.44
C GLN A 55 5.43 9.34 -19.13
N GLY A 56 6.15 10.08 -18.29
CA GLY A 56 5.86 11.48 -17.98
C GLY A 56 5.03 11.72 -16.74
N TYR A 57 4.80 10.70 -15.90
CA TYR A 57 4.07 10.92 -14.64
C TYR A 57 4.89 11.79 -13.68
N PRO A 58 4.24 12.69 -12.91
CA PRO A 58 4.92 13.55 -11.95
C PRO A 58 5.65 12.75 -10.88
N VAL A 59 6.88 13.15 -10.56
CA VAL A 59 7.70 12.52 -9.54
C VAL A 59 8.20 13.55 -8.53
N THR A 60 8.15 13.18 -7.25
CA THR A 60 8.71 13.97 -6.14
C THR A 60 9.56 13.03 -5.28
N THR A 61 10.24 13.59 -4.28
CA THR A 61 10.99 12.80 -3.30
C THR A 61 10.38 13.00 -1.93
N THR A 62 10.11 11.90 -1.23
CA THR A 62 9.56 11.96 0.13
C THR A 62 10.63 12.44 1.11
N SER A 63 10.20 12.85 2.32
CA SER A 63 11.12 13.24 3.39
C SER A 63 12.10 12.15 3.79
N ARG A 64 11.79 10.88 3.47
CA ARG A 64 12.64 9.72 3.76
C ARG A 64 13.51 9.32 2.56
N GLY A 65 13.50 10.09 1.47
CA GLY A 65 14.35 9.86 0.31
C GLY A 65 13.79 8.90 -0.74
N TYR A 66 12.54 8.45 -0.62
CA TYR A 66 11.89 7.63 -1.64
C TYR A 66 11.35 8.49 -2.78
N ARG A 67 11.45 8.00 -4.02
CA ARG A 67 10.76 8.66 -5.13
C ARG A 67 9.27 8.30 -5.04
N LYS A 68 8.43 9.32 -5.22
CA LYS A 68 6.97 9.19 -5.19
C LYS A 68 6.39 9.67 -6.50
N ILE A 69 5.61 8.81 -7.15
CA ILE A 69 5.01 9.06 -8.45
C ILE A 69 3.50 9.19 -8.26
N ALA A 70 2.90 10.23 -8.84
CA ALA A 70 1.46 10.46 -8.77
C ALA A 70 0.79 10.01 -10.05
N ILE A 71 -0.31 9.26 -9.92
CA ILE A 71 -1.17 8.89 -11.05
C ILE A 71 -2.56 9.44 -10.75
N GLY A 72 -2.96 10.45 -11.51
CA GLY A 72 -4.20 11.17 -11.26
C GLY A 72 -4.21 11.79 -9.87
N ASP A 73 -5.40 11.88 -9.28
CA ASP A 73 -5.59 12.47 -7.95
C ASP A 73 -5.75 11.42 -6.85
N ASP A 74 -5.71 10.12 -7.21
CA ASP A 74 -6.13 9.05 -6.33
C ASP A 74 -5.08 7.96 -6.08
N VAL A 75 -3.95 7.98 -6.80
CA VAL A 75 -2.92 6.95 -6.65
C VAL A 75 -1.55 7.59 -6.47
N GLU A 76 -0.85 7.16 -5.42
CA GLU A 76 0.54 7.53 -5.15
C GLU A 76 1.37 6.26 -5.10
N ILE A 77 2.55 6.28 -5.73
CA ILE A 77 3.42 5.12 -5.82
C ILE A 77 4.78 5.48 -5.26
N ILE A 78 5.22 4.74 -4.25
CA ILE A 78 6.48 4.98 -3.55
C ILE A 78 7.48 3.88 -3.91
N GLU A 79 8.58 4.25 -4.53
CA GLU A 79 9.59 3.31 -4.96
C GLU A 79 10.32 2.69 -3.77
N GLY A 80 10.34 1.35 -3.72
CA GLY A 80 11.22 0.61 -2.83
C GLY A 80 10.80 0.53 -1.36
N TRP A 81 9.67 1.10 -0.96
CA TRP A 81 9.24 1.03 0.44
C TRP A 81 8.56 -0.32 0.72
N LEU A 82 9.36 -1.28 1.17
CA LEU A 82 8.93 -2.63 1.49
C LEU A 82 9.64 -3.11 2.77
N LEU A 83 8.89 -3.28 3.85
CA LEU A 83 9.42 -3.63 5.16
C LEU A 83 9.25 -5.10 5.52
N ASP A 84 8.54 -5.88 4.71
CA ASP A 84 8.34 -7.31 4.86
C ASP A 84 7.90 -7.89 3.52
N ARG A 85 7.41 -9.13 3.52
CA ARG A 85 6.99 -9.80 2.29
C ARG A 85 5.69 -9.25 1.73
N VAL A 86 5.43 -9.56 0.47
CA VAL A 86 4.18 -9.27 -0.23
C VAL A 86 3.33 -10.54 -0.26
N VAL A 87 2.03 -10.40 0.00
CA VAL A 87 1.09 -11.52 -0.03
C VAL A 87 -0.05 -11.22 -1.00
N ASP A 88 -0.77 -12.25 -1.41
CA ASP A 88 -1.96 -12.08 -2.26
C ASP A 88 -3.19 -11.88 -1.38
N VAL A 89 -3.95 -10.81 -1.66
CA VAL A 89 -5.26 -10.56 -1.04
C VAL A 89 -6.25 -10.30 -2.17
N ASP A 90 -7.17 -11.23 -2.38
CA ASP A 90 -8.19 -11.16 -3.43
C ASP A 90 -7.60 -10.91 -4.84
N GLY A 91 -6.49 -11.57 -5.13
CA GLY A 91 -5.82 -11.47 -6.43
C GLY A 91 -4.92 -10.25 -6.60
N VAL A 92 -4.66 -9.49 -5.54
CA VAL A 92 -3.86 -8.27 -5.57
C VAL A 92 -2.65 -8.42 -4.64
N PRO A 93 -1.45 -7.97 -5.06
CA PRO A 93 -0.28 -7.99 -4.17
C PRO A 93 -0.41 -6.91 -3.10
N VAL A 94 -0.29 -7.30 -1.84
CA VAL A 94 -0.45 -6.42 -0.67
C VAL A 94 0.68 -6.68 0.30
N ILE A 95 1.19 -5.62 0.94
CA ILE A 95 2.16 -5.79 2.02
C ILE A 95 1.58 -6.72 3.10
N SER A 96 2.38 -7.62 3.65
CA SER A 96 1.96 -8.48 4.75
C SER A 96 1.49 -7.66 5.95
N LEU A 97 0.68 -8.25 6.82
CA LEU A 97 0.22 -7.57 8.04
C LEU A 97 1.39 -7.14 8.92
N ARG A 98 2.44 -7.96 9.00
CA ARG A 98 3.66 -7.60 9.73
C ARG A 98 4.33 -6.36 9.13
N GLY A 99 4.44 -6.31 7.81
CA GLY A 99 5.02 -5.16 7.10
C GLY A 99 4.15 -3.92 7.23
N LEU A 100 2.84 -4.07 7.14
CA LEU A 100 1.90 -2.96 7.33
C LEU A 100 2.03 -2.37 8.74
N ARG A 101 2.10 -3.23 9.77
CA ARG A 101 2.31 -2.80 11.14
C ARG A 101 3.63 -2.04 11.29
N ALA A 102 4.70 -2.55 10.71
CA ALA A 102 6.02 -1.90 10.75
C ALA A 102 5.99 -0.52 10.06
N MET A 103 5.28 -0.40 8.93
CA MET A 103 5.10 0.89 8.26
C MET A 103 4.38 1.89 9.17
N LYS A 104 3.31 1.45 9.83
CA LYS A 104 2.55 2.30 10.76
C LYS A 104 3.39 2.72 11.95
N GLU A 105 4.19 1.83 12.51
CA GLU A 105 5.13 2.18 13.58
C GLU A 105 6.13 3.24 13.12
N SER A 106 6.67 3.10 11.92
CA SER A 106 7.65 4.05 11.38
C SER A 106 7.08 5.44 11.17
N LEU A 107 5.79 5.55 10.82
CA LEU A 107 5.09 6.82 10.68
C LEU A 107 4.73 7.44 12.03
N GLY A 108 4.34 6.62 13.01
CA GLY A 108 4.19 7.01 14.40
C GLY A 108 3.15 8.10 14.72
N ARG A 109 2.23 8.40 13.81
CA ARG A 109 1.18 9.39 14.04
C ARG A 109 0.07 8.78 14.88
N GLU A 110 -0.78 9.62 15.48
CA GLU A 110 -1.90 9.13 16.29
C GLU A 110 -2.80 8.19 15.52
N LYS A 111 -3.13 8.51 14.27
CA LYS A 111 -3.92 7.62 13.40
C LYS A 111 -3.22 6.31 13.11
N ASP A 112 -1.90 6.30 13.06
CA ASP A 112 -1.12 5.08 12.84
C ASP A 112 -1.14 4.18 14.07
N LEU A 113 -1.13 4.74 15.26
CA LEU A 113 -1.27 3.98 16.51
C LEU A 113 -2.65 3.32 16.59
N ARG A 114 -3.70 3.99 16.15
CA ARG A 114 -5.05 3.41 16.06
C ARG A 114 -5.10 2.27 15.06
N ASP A 115 -4.43 2.43 13.91
CA ASP A 115 -4.35 1.37 12.91
C ASP A 115 -3.57 0.15 13.42
N ILE A 116 -2.48 0.37 14.17
CA ILE A 116 -1.73 -0.72 14.80
C ILE A 116 -2.63 -1.51 15.77
N ALA A 117 -3.46 -0.81 16.55
CA ALA A 117 -4.40 -1.47 17.46
C ALA A 117 -5.40 -2.36 16.71
N LEU A 118 -5.88 -1.91 15.55
CA LEU A 118 -6.76 -2.71 14.68
C LEU A 118 -6.05 -3.94 14.13
N ILE A 119 -4.80 -3.80 13.70
CA ILE A 119 -3.99 -4.90 13.21
C ILE A 119 -3.75 -5.93 14.34
N ASP A 120 -3.38 -5.47 15.52
CA ASP A 120 -3.10 -6.33 16.66
C ASP A 120 -4.34 -7.10 17.09
N ALA A 121 -5.51 -6.46 17.10
CA ALA A 121 -6.79 -7.13 17.41
C ALA A 121 -7.11 -8.21 16.37
N TYR A 122 -6.90 -7.91 15.09
CA TYR A 122 -7.10 -8.87 14.01
C TYR A 122 -6.17 -10.09 14.18
N LEU A 123 -4.89 -9.84 14.44
CA LEU A 123 -3.89 -10.91 14.62
C LEU A 123 -4.16 -11.78 15.86
N ALA A 124 -4.74 -11.19 16.91
CA ALA A 124 -5.14 -11.97 18.10
C ALA A 124 -6.22 -13.00 17.76
N ASP A 125 -7.14 -12.65 16.83
CA ASP A 125 -8.20 -13.55 16.38
C ASP A 125 -7.76 -14.43 15.21
N HIS A 126 -6.69 -14.07 14.51
CA HIS A 126 -6.21 -14.78 13.31
C HIS A 126 -4.68 -14.96 13.38
N PRO A 127 -4.16 -15.74 14.36
CA PRO A 127 -2.71 -15.88 14.52
C PRO A 127 -1.99 -16.47 13.30
N GLU A 128 -2.71 -17.19 12.46
CA GLU A 128 -2.20 -17.77 11.21
C GLU A 128 -1.94 -16.70 10.12
N ALA A 129 -2.43 -15.49 10.30
CA ALA A 129 -2.32 -14.43 9.30
C ALA A 129 -0.97 -13.68 9.32
N LEU A 130 -0.06 -14.06 10.20
CA LEU A 130 1.28 -13.46 10.26
C LEU A 130 2.19 -13.99 9.15
#